data_8caa17061612d00ac6155bf3d9eb051c
#
_entry.id   8caa17061612d00ac6155bf3d9eb051c
#
_cell.length_a   1.000
_cell.length_b   1.000
_cell.length_c   1.000
_cell.angle_alpha   90.00
_cell.angle_beta   90.00
_cell.angle_gamma   90.00
#
_symmetry.space_group_name_H-M   'P 1'
#
loop_
_entity.id
_entity.type
_entity.pdbx_description
1 polymer ?
#
loop_
_entity_poly.entity_id
_entity_poly.type
_entity_poly.pdbx_seq_one_letter_code
_entity_poly.pdbx_strand_id
1 'polypeptide(L)'
;MARRSSGTKGYTGYRGRRRGRGVLAVVLVVILLLACGFLFAQRYMVYDADGSVRFEFPWIKKTPQDDTANGGDSGDDKKQDDLEITVQKPVIKDTYAVELGADALGSDWQAALDGLDKDVNAVAVELKDASGKIHYGSKVQGAIDCGAVAGGSASDTSIQGLVDSDYYTIGRISTLHDSLYAYEHMTDAAVCQLTGFVWYDTNSTHWLAPEKQAARQYVTDIVTECAQMGFDELLLEDFHYPREGRMSRIKTDERTMTQQEALALLADDIHTALEQAGYKLSLIHI
;
A
#
# COMPACT_ATOMS: atom_id res chain seq x y z
N MET A 1 -63.80 -65.98 28.80
CA MET A 1 -63.23 -64.62 28.56
C MET A 1 -61.72 -64.77 28.53
N ALA A 2 -61.10 -64.81 27.33
CA ALA A 2 -59.67 -65.02 27.14
C ALA A 2 -59.04 -63.68 26.60
N ARG A 3 -58.12 -63.11 27.34
CA ARG A 3 -57.33 -61.94 26.91
C ARG A 3 -56.12 -62.38 26.10
N ARG A 4 -56.10 -61.98 24.86
CA ARG A 4 -54.91 -62.09 23.97
C ARG A 4 -53.91 -61.04 24.35
N SER A 5 -52.65 -61.44 24.64
CA SER A 5 -51.48 -60.52 24.72
C SER A 5 -50.85 -60.39 23.36
N SER A 6 -50.73 -59.16 22.84
CA SER A 6 -50.04 -58.86 21.60
C SER A 6 -48.57 -58.66 21.94
N GLY A 7 -47.69 -59.51 21.38
CA GLY A 7 -46.27 -59.38 21.47
C GLY A 7 -45.75 -58.29 20.52
N THR A 8 -45.10 -57.23 21.03
CA THR A 8 -44.36 -56.24 20.28
C THR A 8 -43.04 -56.82 19.79
N LYS A 9 -42.87 -56.86 18.46
CA LYS A 9 -41.59 -57.23 17.80
C LYS A 9 -40.59 -56.08 17.97
N GLY A 10 -39.49 -56.34 18.67
CA GLY A 10 -38.40 -55.38 18.84
C GLY A 10 -37.67 -55.12 17.51
N TYR A 11 -37.50 -53.86 17.20
CA TYR A 11 -36.70 -53.37 16.07
C TYR A 11 -35.21 -53.53 16.42
N THR A 12 -34.47 -54.34 15.67
CA THR A 12 -33.02 -54.42 15.76
C THR A 12 -32.39 -53.24 15.04
N GLY A 13 -31.85 -52.34 15.77
CA GLY A 13 -31.16 -51.17 15.24
C GLY A 13 -29.92 -51.54 14.41
N TYR A 14 -29.85 -50.99 13.22
CA TYR A 14 -28.71 -51.12 12.29
C TYR A 14 -27.49 -50.36 12.90
N ARG A 15 -26.50 -51.10 13.40
CA ARG A 15 -25.20 -50.54 13.77
C ARG A 15 -24.39 -50.26 12.50
N GLY A 16 -24.56 -49.09 11.91
CA GLY A 16 -23.75 -48.60 10.80
C GLY A 16 -22.27 -48.47 11.21
N ARG A 17 -21.41 -49.09 10.42
CA ARG A 17 -19.95 -49.12 10.54
C ARG A 17 -19.37 -47.69 10.44
N ARG A 18 -19.06 -47.01 11.57
CA ARG A 18 -18.44 -45.65 11.65
C ARG A 18 -16.92 -45.64 11.39
N ARG A 19 -16.37 -46.58 10.60
CA ARG A 19 -14.92 -46.64 10.33
C ARG A 19 -14.43 -45.62 9.28
N GLY A 20 -15.29 -45.10 8.39
CA GLY A 20 -14.86 -44.16 7.34
C GLY A 20 -14.65 -42.71 7.80
N ARG A 21 -15.37 -42.29 8.84
CA ARG A 21 -15.27 -40.84 9.29
C ARG A 21 -13.95 -40.53 9.96
N GLY A 22 -13.33 -41.46 10.68
CA GLY A 22 -12.02 -41.26 11.30
C GLY A 22 -10.90 -41.17 10.28
N VAL A 23 -10.92 -42.01 9.24
CA VAL A 23 -9.93 -41.98 8.17
C VAL A 23 -10.03 -40.67 7.36
N LEU A 24 -11.25 -40.24 7.04
CA LEU A 24 -11.47 -38.98 6.33
C LEU A 24 -10.97 -37.76 7.16
N ALA A 25 -11.19 -37.73 8.47
CA ALA A 25 -10.71 -36.71 9.35
C ALA A 25 -9.17 -36.65 9.41
N VAL A 26 -8.50 -37.82 9.48
CA VAL A 26 -7.03 -37.88 9.46
C VAL A 26 -6.47 -37.38 8.13
N VAL A 27 -7.10 -37.77 6.99
CA VAL A 27 -6.66 -37.29 5.66
C VAL A 27 -6.81 -35.76 5.55
N LEU A 28 -7.93 -35.20 6.02
CA LEU A 28 -8.11 -33.74 6.01
C LEU A 28 -7.09 -33.00 6.87
N VAL A 29 -6.75 -33.53 8.06
CA VAL A 29 -5.70 -32.95 8.92
C VAL A 29 -4.33 -33.01 8.23
N VAL A 30 -3.99 -34.13 7.57
CA VAL A 30 -2.73 -34.23 6.82
C VAL A 30 -2.67 -33.23 5.66
N ILE A 31 -3.75 -33.10 4.90
CA ILE A 31 -3.83 -32.09 3.81
C ILE A 31 -3.68 -30.69 4.36
N LEU A 32 -4.32 -30.36 5.49
CA LEU A 32 -4.22 -29.06 6.14
C LEU A 32 -2.78 -28.77 6.59
N LEU A 33 -2.11 -29.76 7.20
CA LEU A 33 -0.70 -29.61 7.63
C LEU A 33 0.23 -29.44 6.44
N LEU A 34 0.02 -30.14 5.34
CA LEU A 34 0.79 -29.96 4.10
C LEU A 34 0.57 -28.58 3.48
N ALA A 35 -0.68 -28.10 3.46
CA ALA A 35 -1.01 -26.77 2.97
C ALA A 35 -0.38 -25.67 3.84
N CYS A 36 -0.47 -25.79 5.17
CA CYS A 36 0.19 -24.87 6.10
C CYS A 36 1.73 -24.91 5.96
N GLY A 37 2.31 -26.10 5.81
CA GLY A 37 3.75 -26.27 5.58
C GLY A 37 4.20 -25.65 4.26
N PHE A 38 3.40 -25.77 3.20
CA PHE A 38 3.67 -25.15 1.90
C PHE A 38 3.60 -23.61 1.96
N LEU A 39 2.57 -23.05 2.59
CA LEU A 39 2.45 -21.59 2.79
C LEU A 39 3.57 -21.04 3.66
N PHE A 40 3.99 -21.82 4.69
CA PHE A 40 5.12 -21.44 5.53
C PHE A 40 6.45 -21.48 4.74
N ALA A 41 6.65 -22.49 3.91
CA ALA A 41 7.83 -22.60 3.05
C ALA A 41 7.92 -21.47 2.04
N GLN A 42 6.80 -21.06 1.42
CA GLN A 42 6.74 -19.93 0.49
C GLN A 42 7.20 -18.61 1.12
N ARG A 43 6.92 -18.40 2.40
CA ARG A 43 7.31 -17.18 3.13
C ARG A 43 8.84 -17.05 3.29
N TYR A 44 9.59 -18.14 3.22
CA TYR A 44 11.05 -18.17 3.43
C TYR A 44 11.82 -18.61 2.18
N MET A 45 11.13 -18.64 1.04
CA MET A 45 11.72 -19.00 -0.25
C MET A 45 12.19 -17.74 -0.97
N VAL A 46 13.49 -17.64 -1.19
CA VAL A 46 14.12 -16.55 -1.94
C VAL A 46 14.59 -17.09 -3.28
N TYR A 47 14.22 -16.41 -4.36
CA TYR A 47 14.66 -16.73 -5.70
C TYR A 47 15.88 -15.89 -6.05
N ASP A 48 17.01 -16.52 -6.34
CA ASP A 48 18.19 -15.83 -6.82
C ASP A 48 18.07 -15.52 -8.33
N ALA A 49 18.82 -14.52 -8.82
CA ALA A 49 18.76 -14.05 -10.20
C ALA A 49 19.17 -15.12 -11.24
N ASP A 50 19.81 -16.20 -10.82
CA ASP A 50 20.20 -17.36 -11.64
C ASP A 50 19.11 -18.45 -11.72
N GLY A 51 17.93 -18.23 -11.08
CA GLY A 51 16.82 -19.17 -11.04
C GLY A 51 16.94 -20.23 -9.93
N SER A 52 17.95 -20.16 -9.09
CA SER A 52 18.09 -21.07 -7.92
C SER A 52 17.16 -20.63 -6.80
N VAL A 53 16.62 -21.64 -6.06
CA VAL A 53 15.74 -21.40 -4.93
C VAL A 53 16.51 -21.64 -3.64
N ARG A 54 16.52 -20.62 -2.77
CA ARG A 54 17.18 -20.69 -1.46
C ARG A 54 16.17 -20.49 -0.36
N PHE A 55 16.33 -21.26 0.75
CA PHE A 55 15.50 -21.09 1.94
C PHE A 55 16.30 -20.33 3.01
N GLU A 56 15.76 -19.18 3.46
CA GLU A 56 16.37 -18.38 4.53
C GLU A 56 15.48 -18.41 5.77
N PHE A 57 15.98 -19.04 6.84
CA PHE A 57 15.29 -19.10 8.13
C PHE A 57 15.93 -18.10 9.11
N PRO A 58 15.15 -17.20 9.74
CA PRO A 58 15.70 -16.13 10.60
C PRO A 58 16.41 -16.61 11.87
N TRP A 59 16.27 -17.89 12.25
CA TRP A 59 16.91 -18.48 13.43
C TRP A 59 18.15 -19.33 13.11
N ILE A 60 18.53 -19.51 11.86
CA ILE A 60 19.74 -20.22 11.48
C ILE A 60 20.85 -19.20 11.25
N LYS A 61 21.73 -19.02 12.24
CA LYS A 61 22.94 -18.21 12.09
C LYS A 61 23.89 -18.92 11.14
N LYS A 62 24.28 -18.30 10.02
CA LYS A 62 25.35 -18.78 9.15
C LYS A 62 26.68 -18.66 9.89
N THR A 63 27.38 -19.77 10.06
CA THR A 63 28.81 -19.78 10.40
C THR A 63 29.56 -19.35 9.14
N PRO A 64 30.53 -18.43 9.18
CA PRO A 64 31.36 -18.10 8.02
C PRO A 64 32.15 -19.34 7.63
N GLN A 65 31.97 -19.84 6.42
CA GLN A 65 32.81 -20.88 5.84
C GLN A 65 33.93 -20.20 5.11
N ASP A 66 35.12 -20.40 5.65
CA ASP A 66 36.41 -19.99 5.10
C ASP A 66 36.71 -20.91 3.91
N ASP A 67 36.62 -20.37 2.67
CA ASP A 67 37.09 -21.08 1.49
C ASP A 67 38.47 -20.56 1.06
N THR A 68 39.49 -21.14 1.69
CA THR A 68 40.85 -21.16 1.15
C THR A 68 41.08 -22.49 0.47
N ALA A 69 41.22 -22.53 -0.85
CA ALA A 69 42.24 -23.34 -1.60
C ALA A 69 42.08 -23.19 -3.10
N ASN A 70 43.03 -22.51 -3.68
CA ASN A 70 44.09 -23.00 -4.53
C ASN A 70 43.89 -23.05 -6.05
N GLY A 71 44.61 -22.15 -6.75
CA GLY A 71 45.58 -22.58 -7.80
C GLY A 71 45.20 -22.45 -9.25
N GLY A 72 45.88 -21.54 -9.96
CA GLY A 72 46.21 -21.77 -11.36
C GLY A 72 45.84 -20.71 -12.39
N ASP A 73 46.70 -19.73 -12.54
CA ASP A 73 47.37 -19.20 -13.76
C ASP A 73 46.55 -18.94 -15.05
N SER A 74 46.83 -17.74 -15.55
CA SER A 74 46.84 -17.20 -16.93
C SER A 74 45.86 -16.11 -17.27
N GLY A 75 46.36 -14.89 -17.19
CA GLY A 75 46.34 -13.77 -18.11
C GLY A 75 45.16 -13.52 -19.05
N ASP A 76 44.43 -12.44 -18.78
CA ASP A 76 44.24 -11.39 -19.80
C ASP A 76 43.70 -10.11 -19.18
N ASP A 77 44.43 -9.01 -19.35
CA ASP A 77 44.08 -7.67 -18.90
C ASP A 77 42.83 -7.18 -19.64
N LYS A 78 41.69 -7.12 -18.96
CA LYS A 78 40.60 -6.18 -19.25
C LYS A 78 40.22 -5.47 -17.95
N LYS A 79 40.63 -4.19 -17.89
CA LYS A 79 40.08 -3.25 -16.89
C LYS A 79 38.57 -3.31 -16.94
N GLN A 80 38.01 -4.00 -15.99
CA GLN A 80 36.63 -3.90 -15.65
C GLN A 80 36.53 -2.71 -14.65
N ASP A 81 35.93 -1.61 -15.10
CA ASP A 81 35.54 -0.55 -14.20
C ASP A 81 34.63 -1.17 -13.16
N ASP A 82 35.16 -1.39 -11.97
CA ASP A 82 34.37 -1.72 -10.77
C ASP A 82 33.47 -0.53 -10.46
N LEU A 83 32.26 -0.56 -11.00
CA LEU A 83 31.16 0.23 -10.48
C LEU A 83 30.86 -0.29 -9.07
N GLU A 84 31.49 0.33 -8.09
CA GLU A 84 31.14 0.15 -6.68
C GLU A 84 29.72 0.67 -6.48
N ILE A 85 28.73 -0.22 -6.65
CA ILE A 85 27.35 0.07 -6.29
C ILE A 85 27.31 0.09 -4.77
N THR A 86 27.55 1.25 -4.20
CA THR A 86 27.33 1.48 -2.78
C THR A 86 25.82 1.45 -2.56
N VAL A 87 25.27 0.28 -2.28
CA VAL A 87 23.90 0.15 -1.78
C VAL A 87 23.92 0.75 -0.39
N GLN A 88 23.59 2.03 -0.28
CA GLN A 88 23.26 2.64 1.01
C GLN A 88 22.00 1.94 1.50
N LYS A 89 22.14 1.02 2.46
CA LYS A 89 21.01 0.52 3.21
C LYS A 89 20.32 1.75 3.81
N PRO A 90 19.01 1.95 3.61
CA PRO A 90 18.30 3.01 4.30
C PRO A 90 18.55 2.82 5.79
N VAL A 91 19.07 3.85 6.44
CA VAL A 91 19.19 3.85 7.91
C VAL A 91 17.75 3.89 8.40
N ILE A 92 17.24 2.74 8.88
CA ILE A 92 15.98 2.70 9.59
C ILE A 92 16.23 3.42 10.91
N LYS A 93 15.85 4.69 10.92
CA LYS A 93 15.86 5.52 12.12
C LYS A 93 14.58 5.16 12.88
N ASP A 94 14.68 4.87 14.16
CA ASP A 94 13.48 4.74 15.00
C ASP A 94 12.72 6.06 14.93
N THR A 95 11.54 6.02 14.29
CA THR A 95 10.77 7.22 13.96
C THR A 95 9.58 7.31 14.89
N TYR A 96 9.55 8.35 15.72
CA TYR A 96 8.44 8.72 16.58
C TYR A 96 7.79 9.96 16.00
N ALA A 97 6.78 9.76 15.15
CA ALA A 97 6.12 10.82 14.42
C ALA A 97 4.90 11.37 15.15
N VAL A 98 4.71 12.67 15.08
CA VAL A 98 3.46 13.35 15.42
C VAL A 98 2.77 13.84 14.14
N GLU A 99 1.45 13.78 14.11
CA GLU A 99 0.66 14.32 13.00
C GLU A 99 0.32 15.79 13.27
N LEU A 100 0.62 16.63 12.27
CA LEU A 100 0.12 17.99 12.19
C LEU A 100 -1.03 18.06 11.18
N GLY A 101 -2.20 18.49 11.67
CA GLY A 101 -3.33 18.76 10.79
C GLY A 101 -3.09 20.00 9.92
N ALA A 102 -3.91 20.15 8.89
CA ALA A 102 -3.85 21.27 7.96
C ALA A 102 -3.91 22.67 8.62
N ASP A 103 -4.60 22.78 9.76
CA ASP A 103 -4.72 24.03 10.51
C ASP A 103 -3.36 24.53 11.03
N ALA A 104 -2.44 23.62 11.35
CA ALA A 104 -1.10 23.97 11.79
C ALA A 104 -0.26 24.59 10.67
N LEU A 105 -0.51 24.21 9.41
CA LEU A 105 0.17 24.79 8.26
C LEU A 105 -0.24 26.25 7.97
N GLY A 106 -1.45 26.64 8.33
CA GLY A 106 -1.95 28.00 8.20
C GLY A 106 -1.56 28.93 9.35
N SER A 107 -0.86 28.43 10.38
CA SER A 107 -0.52 29.13 11.63
C SER A 107 0.93 28.88 12.03
N ASP A 108 1.23 28.98 13.33
CA ASP A 108 2.56 28.69 13.88
C ASP A 108 2.68 27.18 14.15
N TRP A 109 3.29 26.44 13.20
CA TRP A 109 3.50 25.00 13.32
C TRP A 109 4.45 24.63 14.48
N GLN A 110 5.37 25.54 14.85
CA GLN A 110 6.29 25.33 15.98
C GLN A 110 5.50 25.29 17.30
N ALA A 111 4.53 26.18 17.46
CA ALA A 111 3.67 26.17 18.65
C ALA A 111 2.85 24.87 18.77
N ALA A 112 2.52 24.24 17.65
CA ALA A 112 1.84 22.92 17.67
C ALA A 112 2.76 21.77 18.15
N LEU A 113 4.07 21.94 18.08
CA LEU A 113 5.08 21.00 18.58
C LEU A 113 5.55 21.33 20.00
N ASP A 114 5.21 22.49 20.53
CA ASP A 114 5.57 22.89 21.89
C ASP A 114 4.91 21.95 22.93
N GLY A 115 5.75 21.42 23.80
CA GLY A 115 5.27 20.54 24.90
C GLY A 115 5.12 19.07 24.51
N LEU A 116 5.51 18.66 23.30
CA LEU A 116 5.60 17.26 22.92
C LEU A 116 6.73 16.53 23.65
N ASP A 117 6.64 15.19 23.65
CA ASP A 117 7.69 14.35 24.22
C ASP A 117 9.02 14.59 23.46
N LYS A 118 10.13 14.58 24.20
CA LYS A 118 11.48 14.77 23.66
C LYS A 118 11.92 13.66 22.70
N ASP A 119 11.21 12.53 22.74
CA ASP A 119 11.47 11.39 21.85
C ASP A 119 10.85 11.57 20.46
N VAL A 120 9.96 12.57 20.27
CA VAL A 120 9.41 12.92 18.95
C VAL A 120 10.52 13.47 18.07
N ASN A 121 10.78 12.77 16.96
CA ASN A 121 11.84 13.11 16.01
C ASN A 121 11.36 13.23 14.58
N ALA A 122 10.05 13.04 14.34
CA ALA A 122 9.44 13.13 13.04
C ALA A 122 8.09 13.86 13.09
N VAL A 123 7.73 14.47 11.97
CA VAL A 123 6.46 15.20 11.81
C VAL A 123 5.79 14.77 10.52
N ALA A 124 4.57 14.30 10.62
CA ALA A 124 3.73 13.96 9.48
C ALA A 124 2.72 15.08 9.22
N VAL A 125 2.65 15.56 7.98
CA VAL A 125 1.83 16.71 7.58
C VAL A 125 0.82 16.31 6.54
N GLU A 126 -0.44 16.67 6.74
CA GLU A 126 -1.50 16.44 5.76
C GLU A 126 -1.42 17.48 4.62
N LEU A 127 -0.89 17.06 3.47
CA LEU A 127 -0.77 17.90 2.26
C LEU A 127 -2.05 17.88 1.42
N LYS A 128 -2.70 16.71 1.34
CA LYS A 128 -3.97 16.53 0.65
C LYS A 128 -4.86 15.59 1.45
N ASP A 129 -6.05 16.04 1.79
CA ASP A 129 -7.03 15.28 2.56
C ASP A 129 -7.94 14.41 1.68
N ALA A 130 -8.72 13.53 2.34
CA ALA A 130 -9.66 12.62 1.69
C ALA A 130 -10.89 13.32 1.06
N SER A 131 -11.12 14.61 1.32
CA SER A 131 -12.14 15.37 0.61
C SER A 131 -11.66 15.85 -0.76
N GLY A 132 -10.34 15.84 -0.97
CA GLY A 132 -9.66 16.35 -2.16
C GLY A 132 -9.03 17.73 -1.97
N LYS A 133 -9.10 18.32 -0.75
CA LYS A 133 -8.48 19.62 -0.49
C LYS A 133 -6.98 19.49 -0.35
N ILE A 134 -6.27 20.44 -0.96
CA ILE A 134 -4.82 20.56 -0.95
C ILE A 134 -4.44 21.74 -0.06
N HIS A 135 -3.66 21.48 0.98
CA HIS A 135 -3.37 22.43 2.05
C HIS A 135 -2.11 23.28 1.82
N TYR A 136 -1.67 23.36 0.58
CA TYR A 136 -0.56 24.22 0.12
C TYR A 136 -0.93 24.91 -1.20
N GLY A 137 -0.10 25.82 -1.67
CA GLY A 137 -0.30 26.59 -2.92
C GLY A 137 0.03 25.78 -4.16
N SER A 138 -0.77 24.75 -4.46
CA SER A 138 -0.58 23.87 -5.62
C SER A 138 -0.68 24.62 -6.94
N LYS A 139 0.16 24.20 -7.90
CA LYS A 139 0.19 24.69 -9.29
C LYS A 139 -0.38 23.66 -10.27
N VAL A 140 -0.82 22.50 -9.78
CA VAL A 140 -1.44 21.47 -10.61
C VAL A 140 -2.74 22.00 -11.16
N GLN A 141 -2.84 22.12 -12.50
CA GLN A 141 -3.98 22.76 -13.14
C GLN A 141 -5.31 22.08 -12.79
N GLY A 142 -5.34 20.74 -12.75
CA GLY A 142 -6.54 20.00 -12.37
C GLY A 142 -7.02 20.31 -10.95
N ALA A 143 -6.10 20.59 -10.01
CA ALA A 143 -6.43 20.98 -8.65
C ALA A 143 -6.99 22.41 -8.58
N ILE A 144 -6.47 23.31 -9.40
CA ILE A 144 -6.93 24.69 -9.50
C ILE A 144 -8.35 24.71 -10.11
N ASP A 145 -8.56 23.97 -11.20
CA ASP A 145 -9.81 23.96 -11.95
C ASP A 145 -10.99 23.40 -11.13
N CYS A 146 -10.75 22.37 -10.31
CA CYS A 146 -11.78 21.81 -9.42
C CYS A 146 -11.90 22.52 -8.07
N GLY A 147 -11.13 23.59 -7.83
CA GLY A 147 -11.16 24.35 -6.58
C GLY A 147 -10.61 23.60 -5.36
N ALA A 148 -9.71 22.64 -5.58
CA ALA A 148 -9.12 21.84 -4.52
C ALA A 148 -8.07 22.61 -3.69
N VAL A 149 -7.45 23.66 -4.24
CA VAL A 149 -6.37 24.40 -3.58
C VAL A 149 -6.93 25.24 -2.43
N ALA A 150 -6.70 24.79 -1.21
CA ALA A 150 -7.12 25.46 0.03
C ALA A 150 -5.97 26.19 0.74
N GLY A 151 -4.72 25.78 0.49
CA GLY A 151 -3.52 26.42 1.01
C GLY A 151 -3.05 27.59 0.16
N GLY A 152 -1.97 28.25 0.61
CA GLY A 152 -1.37 29.38 -0.09
C GLY A 152 -0.03 29.73 0.54
N SER A 153 0.43 30.99 0.34
CA SER A 153 1.78 31.43 0.76
C SER A 153 2.09 31.22 2.24
N ALA A 154 1.10 31.27 3.12
CA ALA A 154 1.30 31.00 4.55
C ALA A 154 1.63 29.53 4.80
N SER A 155 0.84 28.63 4.23
CA SER A 155 1.08 27.17 4.31
C SER A 155 2.41 26.80 3.65
N ASP A 156 2.71 27.37 2.49
CA ASP A 156 3.97 27.12 1.77
C ASP A 156 5.19 27.53 2.62
N THR A 157 5.10 28.67 3.32
CA THR A 157 6.15 29.12 4.24
C THR A 157 6.30 28.18 5.43
N SER A 158 5.20 27.70 6.00
CA SER A 158 5.20 26.75 7.11
C SER A 158 5.81 25.41 6.69
N ILE A 159 5.44 24.90 5.52
CA ILE A 159 5.99 23.65 4.95
C ILE A 159 7.49 23.79 4.74
N GLN A 160 7.93 24.91 4.13
CA GLN A 160 9.36 25.15 3.91
C GLN A 160 10.12 25.18 5.24
N GLY A 161 9.59 25.90 6.25
CA GLY A 161 10.21 25.96 7.57
C GLY A 161 10.27 24.61 8.28
N LEU A 162 9.28 23.74 8.06
CA LEU A 162 9.27 22.38 8.59
C LEU A 162 10.29 21.48 7.90
N VAL A 163 10.35 21.52 6.58
CA VAL A 163 11.31 20.75 5.76
C VAL A 163 12.76 21.17 6.07
N ASP A 164 13.00 22.46 6.35
CA ASP A 164 14.32 22.99 6.72
C ASP A 164 14.68 22.73 8.20
N SER A 165 13.78 22.12 8.98
CA SER A 165 14.00 21.82 10.40
C SER A 165 14.81 20.53 10.62
N ASP A 166 15.13 20.23 11.88
CA ASP A 166 15.85 19.00 12.26
C ASP A 166 14.92 17.76 12.35
N TYR A 167 13.61 17.91 12.14
CA TYR A 167 12.67 16.82 12.16
C TYR A 167 12.74 15.99 10.87
N TYR A 168 12.51 14.67 10.99
CA TYR A 168 12.21 13.85 9.83
C TYR A 168 10.80 14.16 9.35
N THR A 169 10.64 14.57 8.10
CA THR A 169 9.39 15.12 7.59
C THR A 169 8.66 14.16 6.66
N ILE A 170 7.38 13.93 6.93
CA ILE A 170 6.51 13.03 6.18
C ILE A 170 5.34 13.81 5.59
N GLY A 171 5.25 13.88 4.27
CA GLY A 171 4.10 14.46 3.57
C GLY A 171 3.01 13.43 3.33
N ARG A 172 1.80 13.62 3.87
CA ARG A 172 0.65 12.72 3.72
C ARG A 172 -0.25 13.18 2.58
N ILE A 173 -0.59 12.26 1.69
CA ILE A 173 -1.38 12.54 0.48
C ILE A 173 -2.47 11.47 0.34
N SER A 174 -3.74 11.84 0.51
CA SER A 174 -4.86 10.98 0.10
C SER A 174 -4.91 10.92 -1.44
N THR A 175 -4.76 9.74 -2.02
CA THR A 175 -4.58 9.56 -3.46
C THR A 175 -5.91 9.40 -4.21
N LEU A 176 -6.58 8.27 -4.04
CA LEU A 176 -7.79 7.93 -4.79
C LEU A 176 -9.09 8.36 -4.11
N HIS A 177 -9.04 8.75 -2.84
CA HIS A 177 -10.18 9.32 -2.13
C HIS A 177 -10.18 10.84 -2.35
N ASP A 178 -11.02 11.31 -3.27
CA ASP A 178 -11.04 12.71 -3.69
C ASP A 178 -12.43 13.09 -4.24
N SER A 179 -13.17 13.83 -3.47
CA SER A 179 -14.52 14.23 -3.86
C SER A 179 -14.53 15.42 -4.83
N LEU A 180 -13.57 16.33 -4.73
CA LEU A 180 -13.54 17.54 -5.54
C LEU A 180 -13.20 17.22 -6.98
N TYR A 181 -12.10 16.52 -7.22
CA TYR A 181 -11.68 16.14 -8.54
C TYR A 181 -12.65 15.13 -9.18
N ALA A 182 -13.14 14.15 -8.40
CA ALA A 182 -14.11 13.17 -8.87
C ALA A 182 -15.42 13.81 -9.35
N TYR A 183 -15.88 14.86 -8.70
CA TYR A 183 -17.12 15.53 -9.05
C TYR A 183 -17.00 16.35 -10.33
N GLU A 184 -15.89 17.07 -10.50
CA GLU A 184 -15.61 17.84 -11.71
C GLU A 184 -15.31 16.93 -12.91
N HIS A 185 -14.60 15.81 -12.68
CA HIS A 185 -14.17 14.84 -13.69
C HIS A 185 -14.97 13.53 -13.65
N MET A 186 -16.28 13.64 -13.60
CA MET A 186 -17.22 12.53 -13.42
C MET A 186 -17.00 11.38 -14.42
N THR A 187 -16.78 11.70 -15.70
CA THR A 187 -16.70 10.68 -16.77
C THR A 187 -15.31 10.13 -16.98
N ASP A 188 -14.29 10.96 -16.80
CA ASP A 188 -12.90 10.69 -17.20
C ASP A 188 -11.95 10.39 -16.03
N ALA A 189 -12.37 10.62 -14.76
CA ALA A 189 -11.57 10.30 -13.61
C ALA A 189 -12.31 9.54 -12.48
N ALA A 190 -13.62 9.79 -12.27
CA ALA A 190 -14.32 9.27 -11.10
C ALA A 190 -14.75 7.79 -11.22
N VAL A 191 -14.93 7.13 -10.08
CA VAL A 191 -15.70 5.88 -9.96
C VAL A 191 -17.17 6.20 -10.22
N CYS A 192 -17.77 5.56 -11.21
CA CYS A 192 -19.15 5.84 -11.64
C CYS A 192 -20.14 4.77 -11.18
N GLN A 193 -21.40 5.18 -11.03
CA GLN A 193 -22.54 4.29 -10.84
C GLN A 193 -23.04 3.72 -12.19
N LEU A 194 -23.82 2.66 -12.14
CA LEU A 194 -24.54 2.10 -13.30
C LEU A 194 -25.43 3.13 -14.01
N THR A 195 -25.86 4.16 -13.28
CA THR A 195 -26.68 5.27 -13.81
C THR A 195 -25.87 6.37 -14.51
N GLY A 196 -24.53 6.26 -14.50
CA GLY A 196 -23.62 7.26 -15.10
C GLY A 196 -23.23 8.42 -14.18
N PHE A 197 -23.80 8.51 -12.98
CA PHE A 197 -23.38 9.52 -11.98
C PHE A 197 -22.16 9.05 -11.20
N VAL A 198 -21.45 9.98 -10.54
CA VAL A 198 -20.37 9.66 -9.61
C VAL A 198 -20.88 8.74 -8.51
N TRP A 199 -20.13 7.68 -8.23
CA TRP A 199 -20.44 6.80 -7.12
C TRP A 199 -19.97 7.43 -5.79
N TYR A 200 -20.67 7.12 -4.69
CA TYR A 200 -20.33 7.60 -3.36
C TYR A 200 -20.37 6.44 -2.35
N ASP A 201 -19.50 6.53 -1.37
CA ASP A 201 -19.39 5.58 -0.28
C ASP A 201 -20.40 5.84 0.86
N THR A 202 -20.22 5.18 2.02
CA THR A 202 -21.10 5.34 3.18
C THR A 202 -21.07 6.75 3.79
N ASN A 203 -19.98 7.49 3.60
CA ASN A 203 -19.75 8.83 4.10
C ASN A 203 -20.19 9.92 3.10
N SER A 204 -20.76 9.50 1.97
CA SER A 204 -21.14 10.39 0.86
C SER A 204 -19.92 11.07 0.21
N THR A 205 -18.76 10.42 0.25
CA THR A 205 -17.54 10.87 -0.41
C THR A 205 -17.30 10.12 -1.72
N HIS A 206 -16.48 10.67 -2.60
CA HIS A 206 -16.25 10.17 -3.95
C HIS A 206 -14.82 9.69 -4.12
N TRP A 207 -14.61 8.85 -5.13
CA TRP A 207 -13.36 8.16 -5.37
C TRP A 207 -12.94 8.26 -6.83
N LEU A 208 -11.64 8.35 -7.06
CA LEU A 208 -11.04 8.29 -8.39
C LEU A 208 -10.89 6.83 -8.84
N ALA A 209 -10.96 6.65 -10.14
CA ALA A 209 -10.86 5.36 -10.81
C ALA A 209 -9.47 5.23 -11.46
N PRO A 210 -8.52 4.47 -10.89
CA PRO A 210 -7.16 4.39 -11.41
C PRO A 210 -7.06 3.69 -12.78
N GLU A 211 -8.09 2.99 -13.24
CA GLU A 211 -8.18 2.51 -14.62
C GLU A 211 -8.30 3.66 -15.64
N LYS A 212 -8.66 4.85 -15.20
CA LYS A 212 -8.81 6.05 -16.04
C LYS A 212 -7.54 6.88 -16.02
N GLN A 213 -7.04 7.24 -17.20
CA GLN A 213 -5.79 7.97 -17.34
C GLN A 213 -5.82 9.33 -16.65
N ALA A 214 -6.93 10.07 -16.73
CA ALA A 214 -7.03 11.40 -16.10
C ALA A 214 -6.88 11.32 -14.57
N ALA A 215 -7.45 10.27 -13.92
CA ALA A 215 -7.28 10.05 -12.50
C ALA A 215 -5.80 9.80 -12.14
N ARG A 216 -5.13 8.91 -12.89
CA ARG A 216 -3.72 8.61 -12.65
C ARG A 216 -2.83 9.82 -12.86
N GLN A 217 -3.04 10.56 -13.96
CA GLN A 217 -2.25 11.77 -14.25
C GLN A 217 -2.38 12.79 -13.12
N TYR A 218 -3.61 13.07 -12.68
CA TYR A 218 -3.87 14.02 -11.60
C TYR A 218 -3.15 13.62 -10.29
N VAL A 219 -3.28 12.35 -9.88
CA VAL A 219 -2.59 11.85 -8.67
C VAL A 219 -1.08 11.92 -8.82
N THR A 220 -0.55 11.54 -9.98
CA THR A 220 0.88 11.60 -10.29
C THR A 220 1.43 13.02 -10.25
N ASP A 221 0.69 13.99 -10.80
CA ASP A 221 1.08 15.41 -10.80
C ASP A 221 1.16 15.96 -9.36
N ILE A 222 0.15 15.65 -8.52
CA ILE A 222 0.14 16.06 -7.10
C ILE A 222 1.32 15.44 -6.34
N VAL A 223 1.55 14.13 -6.48
CA VAL A 223 2.66 13.44 -5.80
C VAL A 223 4.01 13.99 -6.24
N THR A 224 4.16 14.26 -7.53
CA THR A 224 5.40 14.85 -8.07
C THR A 224 5.63 16.26 -7.54
N GLU A 225 4.59 17.09 -7.46
CA GLU A 225 4.67 18.43 -6.88
C GLU A 225 5.05 18.37 -5.39
N CYS A 226 4.44 17.46 -4.60
CA CYS A 226 4.78 17.26 -3.19
C CYS A 226 6.23 16.79 -3.00
N ALA A 227 6.74 15.93 -3.87
CA ALA A 227 8.14 15.49 -3.81
C ALA A 227 9.13 16.64 -4.01
N GLN A 228 8.76 17.65 -4.81
CA GLN A 228 9.61 18.84 -5.05
C GLN A 228 9.70 19.76 -3.84
N MET A 229 8.85 19.60 -2.83
CA MET A 229 8.89 20.42 -1.61
C MET A 229 10.02 20.04 -0.67
N GLY A 230 10.61 18.83 -0.81
CA GLY A 230 11.79 18.39 -0.06
C GLY A 230 11.50 17.58 1.19
N PHE A 231 10.31 16.99 1.32
CA PHE A 231 10.00 16.03 2.37
C PHE A 231 10.95 14.83 2.33
N ASP A 232 11.30 14.28 3.50
CA ASP A 232 12.10 13.05 3.59
C ASP A 232 11.31 11.83 3.11
N GLU A 233 9.98 11.84 3.29
CA GLU A 233 9.07 10.76 2.93
C GLU A 233 7.71 11.29 2.45
N LEU A 234 7.09 10.60 1.50
CA LEU A 234 5.69 10.81 1.12
C LEU A 234 4.88 9.56 1.47
N LEU A 235 3.85 9.74 2.28
CA LEU A 235 2.90 8.69 2.63
C LEU A 235 1.66 8.79 1.73
N LEU A 236 1.51 7.82 0.83
CA LEU A 236 0.37 7.75 -0.08
C LEU A 236 -0.77 6.99 0.59
N GLU A 237 -1.76 7.73 1.07
CA GLU A 237 -2.96 7.19 1.71
C GLU A 237 -4.06 6.90 0.68
N ASP A 238 -5.05 6.09 1.06
CA ASP A 238 -6.19 5.72 0.21
C ASP A 238 -5.80 5.16 -1.18
N PHE A 239 -4.64 4.50 -1.24
CA PHE A 239 -4.13 3.87 -2.47
C PHE A 239 -4.83 2.53 -2.73
N HIS A 240 -6.16 2.57 -2.79
CA HIS A 240 -7.02 1.41 -2.98
C HIS A 240 -8.38 1.80 -3.56
N TYR A 241 -9.11 0.82 -4.08
CA TYR A 241 -10.51 1.03 -4.46
C TYR A 241 -11.41 1.17 -3.21
N PRO A 242 -12.54 1.86 -3.32
CA PRO A 242 -13.49 1.96 -2.22
C PRO A 242 -13.90 0.58 -1.72
N ARG A 243 -14.02 0.43 -0.40
CA ARG A 243 -14.35 -0.83 0.27
C ARG A 243 -15.71 -0.82 0.94
N GLU A 244 -16.31 0.34 1.13
CA GLU A 244 -17.57 0.53 1.83
C GLU A 244 -18.58 1.26 0.95
N GLY A 245 -19.86 0.98 1.16
CA GLY A 245 -20.94 1.58 0.41
C GLY A 245 -21.68 0.56 -0.47
N ARG A 246 -22.48 1.07 -1.40
CA ARG A 246 -23.27 0.22 -2.31
C ARG A 246 -22.42 -0.25 -3.49
N MET A 247 -21.49 -1.18 -3.23
CA MET A 247 -20.52 -1.67 -4.21
C MET A 247 -21.19 -2.24 -5.48
N SER A 248 -22.37 -2.88 -5.33
CA SER A 248 -23.13 -3.44 -6.47
C SER A 248 -23.65 -2.37 -7.45
N ARG A 249 -23.58 -1.10 -7.09
CA ARG A 249 -23.94 0.01 -7.98
C ARG A 249 -22.77 0.56 -8.77
N ILE A 250 -21.55 0.16 -8.47
CA ILE A 250 -20.38 0.60 -9.25
C ILE A 250 -20.45 -0.01 -10.64
N LYS A 251 -20.26 0.84 -11.64
CA LYS A 251 -20.18 0.42 -13.03
C LYS A 251 -18.85 -0.28 -13.29
N THR A 252 -18.87 -1.55 -13.64
CA THR A 252 -17.68 -2.40 -13.84
C THR A 252 -17.58 -2.97 -15.25
N ASP A 253 -18.66 -2.88 -16.03
CA ASP A 253 -18.78 -3.45 -17.37
C ASP A 253 -17.88 -2.80 -18.43
N GLU A 254 -17.42 -1.57 -18.18
CA GLU A 254 -16.49 -0.83 -19.06
C GLU A 254 -15.02 -0.94 -18.62
N ARG A 255 -14.72 -1.70 -17.57
CA ARG A 255 -13.34 -1.87 -17.14
C ARG A 255 -12.57 -2.73 -18.14
N THR A 256 -11.44 -2.21 -18.59
CA THR A 256 -10.53 -2.90 -19.53
C THR A 256 -9.43 -3.67 -18.82
N MET A 257 -9.30 -3.49 -17.50
CA MET A 257 -8.27 -4.09 -16.65
C MET A 257 -8.83 -4.42 -15.26
N THR A 258 -8.14 -5.27 -14.52
CA THR A 258 -8.45 -5.57 -13.12
C THR A 258 -8.09 -4.42 -12.21
N GLN A 259 -8.66 -4.40 -10.99
CA GLN A 259 -8.31 -3.38 -9.98
C GLN A 259 -6.83 -3.42 -9.61
N GLN A 260 -6.24 -4.61 -9.55
CA GLN A 260 -4.81 -4.79 -9.24
C GLN A 260 -3.92 -4.22 -10.34
N GLU A 261 -4.25 -4.49 -11.61
CA GLU A 261 -3.53 -3.94 -12.75
C GLU A 261 -3.63 -2.41 -12.78
N ALA A 262 -4.79 -1.85 -12.48
CA ALA A 262 -4.97 -0.39 -12.46
C ALA A 262 -4.18 0.29 -11.33
N LEU A 263 -4.13 -0.32 -10.13
CA LEU A 263 -3.31 0.19 -9.02
C LEU A 263 -1.81 0.05 -9.31
N ALA A 264 -1.39 -1.07 -9.92
CA ALA A 264 -0.01 -1.25 -10.35
C ALA A 264 0.40 -0.20 -11.38
N LEU A 265 -0.48 0.07 -12.36
CA LEU A 265 -0.24 1.09 -13.37
C LEU A 265 -0.13 2.51 -12.77
N LEU A 266 -0.95 2.84 -11.76
CA LEU A 266 -0.82 4.11 -11.02
C LEU A 266 0.52 4.17 -10.27
N ALA A 267 0.93 3.08 -9.63
CA ALA A 267 2.24 3.01 -8.95
C ALA A 267 3.40 3.21 -9.92
N ASP A 268 3.33 2.58 -11.11
CA ASP A 268 4.34 2.72 -12.17
C ASP A 268 4.38 4.14 -12.75
N ASP A 269 3.20 4.78 -12.96
CA ASP A 269 3.12 6.17 -13.42
C ASP A 269 3.78 7.12 -12.41
N ILE A 270 3.48 6.98 -11.11
CA ILE A 270 4.11 7.76 -10.03
C ILE A 270 5.61 7.51 -9.97
N HIS A 271 6.04 6.24 -9.98
CA HIS A 271 7.45 5.87 -9.94
C HIS A 271 8.23 6.50 -11.09
N THR A 272 7.72 6.35 -12.32
CA THR A 272 8.34 6.91 -13.52
C THR A 272 8.47 8.43 -13.45
N ALA A 273 7.41 9.13 -12.99
CA ALA A 273 7.41 10.58 -12.89
C ALA A 273 8.43 11.06 -11.84
N LEU A 274 8.53 10.38 -10.71
CA LEU A 274 9.47 10.73 -9.65
C LEU A 274 10.92 10.45 -10.07
N GLU A 275 11.20 9.34 -10.76
CA GLU A 275 12.53 9.08 -11.32
C GLU A 275 12.95 10.14 -12.34
N GLN A 276 12.02 10.55 -13.23
CA GLN A 276 12.28 11.62 -14.21
C GLN A 276 12.54 12.97 -13.52
N ALA A 277 11.90 13.22 -12.38
CA ALA A 277 12.14 14.41 -11.55
C ALA A 277 13.41 14.31 -10.69
N GLY A 278 14.13 13.17 -10.72
CA GLY A 278 15.40 12.97 -10.00
C GLY A 278 15.26 12.44 -8.57
N TYR A 279 14.06 12.00 -8.18
CA TYR A 279 13.79 11.42 -6.86
C TYR A 279 13.95 9.91 -6.90
N LYS A 280 14.69 9.35 -5.93
CA LYS A 280 14.79 7.90 -5.74
C LYS A 280 13.72 7.45 -4.77
N LEU A 281 12.72 6.77 -5.26
CA LEU A 281 11.76 6.08 -4.41
C LEU A 281 12.38 4.83 -3.82
N SER A 282 12.43 4.78 -2.51
CA SER A 282 12.37 3.52 -1.79
C SER A 282 10.89 3.22 -1.58
N LEU A 283 10.34 2.26 -2.31
CA LEU A 283 8.96 1.82 -2.20
C LEU A 283 8.81 1.14 -0.83
N ILE A 284 8.44 1.92 0.18
CA ILE A 284 8.15 1.42 1.51
C ILE A 284 6.63 1.43 1.67
N HIS A 285 6.08 0.23 1.64
CA HIS A 285 4.76 -0.18 2.12
C HIS A 285 3.57 0.73 1.79
N ILE A 286 2.84 0.24 0.86
CA ILE A 286 1.41 0.52 0.70
C ILE A 286 0.61 -0.33 1.71
#